data_e5e320f13bccab6023be5beae703ab33
#
_entry.id   e5e320f13bccab6023be5beae703ab33
#
_cell.length_a   1.000
_cell.length_b   1.000
_cell.length_c   1.000
_cell.angle_alpha   90.00
_cell.angle_beta   90.00
_cell.angle_gamma   90.00
#
_symmetry.space_group_name_H-M   'P 1'
#
loop_
_entity.id
_entity.type
_entity.pdbx_description
1 polymer ?
#
loop_
_entity_poly.entity_id
_entity_poly.type
_entity_poly.pdbx_seq_one_letter_code
_entity_poly.pdbx_strand_id
1 'polypeptide(L)'
;MRVAVVGLGAGTMAAHAQKGDTYRFYEIDPKVIKISDNFFTFRKDAQERGAETEVVLGDARIRMEREEDQQYDVIILDAFSGDAIPAHLLTVESLELYKRHLRKDADGKILGILAVHISNKHLDLAPVVAALARRNNLTAVEVSASEGLEEPDAFTGSDWILLTQNEEFLNGDIVRTMSTPLAVAQEDEVVWTDQHSSLLPILKSDWVKDLRARWFPPKKSPVATTAPVER
;
A
#
# COMPACT_ATOMS: atom_id res chain seq x y z
N MET A 1 7.72 19.43 -3.75
CA MET A 1 8.07 18.01 -3.48
C MET A 1 8.22 17.24 -4.80
N ARG A 2 8.98 16.14 -4.78
CA ARG A 2 9.04 15.14 -5.85
C ARG A 2 8.40 13.87 -5.36
N VAL A 3 7.33 13.43 -6.00
CA VAL A 3 6.53 12.28 -5.57
C VAL A 3 6.47 11.24 -6.68
N ALA A 4 6.82 10.00 -6.36
CA ALA A 4 6.55 8.84 -7.22
C ALA A 4 5.29 8.12 -6.73
N VAL A 5 4.44 7.72 -7.66
CA VAL A 5 3.24 6.92 -7.35
C VAL A 5 3.27 5.66 -8.20
N VAL A 6 3.35 4.52 -7.56
CA VAL A 6 3.24 3.21 -8.20
C VAL A 6 1.77 2.81 -8.22
N GLY A 7 1.18 2.82 -9.42
CA GLY A 7 -0.26 2.77 -9.65
C GLY A 7 -0.83 4.16 -9.95
N LEU A 8 -1.65 4.27 -10.98
CA LEU A 8 -2.32 5.53 -11.34
C LEU A 8 -3.77 5.58 -10.83
N GLY A 9 -4.52 4.51 -11.08
CA GLY A 9 -5.95 4.49 -10.82
C GLY A 9 -6.66 5.67 -11.52
N ALA A 10 -7.47 6.41 -10.76
CA ALA A 10 -8.10 7.65 -11.24
C ALA A 10 -7.13 8.85 -11.28
N GLY A 11 -5.95 8.74 -10.69
CA GLY A 11 -5.00 9.83 -10.52
C GLY A 11 -5.24 10.68 -9.27
N THR A 12 -5.97 10.16 -8.29
CA THR A 12 -6.40 10.90 -7.07
C THR A 12 -5.23 11.48 -6.29
N MET A 13 -4.07 10.84 -6.28
CA MET A 13 -2.87 11.36 -5.59
C MET A 13 -2.45 12.74 -6.12
N ALA A 14 -2.73 13.06 -7.38
CA ALA A 14 -2.47 14.38 -7.94
C ALA A 14 -3.33 15.51 -7.31
N ALA A 15 -4.42 15.18 -6.62
CA ALA A 15 -5.23 16.18 -5.91
C ALA A 15 -4.43 16.92 -4.82
N HIS A 16 -3.41 16.27 -4.26
CA HIS A 16 -2.55 16.83 -3.21
C HIS A 16 -1.39 17.70 -3.75
N ALA A 17 -1.14 17.65 -5.07
CA ALA A 17 -0.04 18.38 -5.68
C ALA A 17 -0.22 19.92 -5.59
N GLN A 18 0.83 20.59 -5.18
CA GLN A 18 0.90 22.05 -5.07
C GLN A 18 1.78 22.64 -6.17
N LYS A 19 1.73 23.96 -6.34
CA LYS A 19 2.60 24.66 -7.29
C LYS A 19 4.07 24.34 -7.04
N GLY A 20 4.76 23.87 -8.09
CA GLY A 20 6.17 23.51 -8.06
C GLY A 20 6.45 22.06 -7.61
N ASP A 21 5.40 21.28 -7.30
CA ASP A 21 5.56 19.84 -7.07
C ASP A 21 5.66 19.08 -8.40
N THR A 22 6.34 17.95 -8.37
CA THR A 22 6.40 16.99 -9.48
C THR A 22 5.84 15.66 -9.02
N TYR A 23 4.81 15.16 -9.69
CA TYR A 23 4.18 13.86 -9.47
C TYR A 23 4.41 12.95 -10.66
N ARG A 24 5.13 11.85 -10.45
CA ARG A 24 5.44 10.84 -11.46
C ARG A 24 4.71 9.54 -11.14
N PHE A 25 3.78 9.17 -12.02
CA PHE A 25 2.97 7.97 -11.89
C PHE A 25 3.55 6.85 -12.76
N TYR A 26 3.67 5.65 -12.22
CA TYR A 26 4.03 4.44 -12.95
C TYR A 26 2.78 3.58 -13.09
N GLU A 27 2.33 3.34 -14.32
CA GLU A 27 1.12 2.59 -14.60
C GLU A 27 1.39 1.51 -15.66
N ILE A 28 1.03 0.27 -15.35
CA ILE A 28 1.30 -0.87 -16.23
C ILE A 28 0.23 -1.04 -17.32
N ASP A 29 -1.01 -0.65 -17.05
CA ASP A 29 -2.12 -0.81 -17.99
C ASP A 29 -2.43 0.48 -18.75
N PRO A 30 -2.19 0.52 -20.08
CA PRO A 30 -2.52 1.71 -20.89
C PRO A 30 -4.02 2.04 -20.92
N LYS A 31 -4.90 1.10 -20.55
CA LYS A 31 -6.35 1.37 -20.46
C LYS A 31 -6.66 2.20 -19.20
N VAL A 32 -5.97 1.94 -18.08
CA VAL A 32 -6.11 2.76 -16.86
C VAL A 32 -5.69 4.19 -17.15
N ILE A 33 -4.59 4.41 -17.87
CA ILE A 33 -4.17 5.76 -18.28
C ILE A 33 -5.26 6.47 -19.08
N LYS A 34 -5.83 5.78 -20.10
CA LYS A 34 -6.91 6.34 -20.91
C LYS A 34 -8.17 6.66 -20.10
N ILE A 35 -8.51 5.81 -19.13
CA ILE A 35 -9.67 6.04 -18.25
C ILE A 35 -9.39 7.24 -17.35
N SER A 36 -8.22 7.31 -16.73
CA SER A 36 -7.81 8.45 -15.93
C SER A 36 -7.91 9.77 -16.71
N ASP A 37 -7.37 9.79 -17.93
CA ASP A 37 -7.34 11.02 -18.75
C ASP A 37 -8.72 11.47 -19.26
N ASN A 38 -9.61 10.51 -19.55
CA ASN A 38 -10.89 10.81 -20.18
C ASN A 38 -12.02 11.08 -19.17
N PHE A 39 -11.94 10.52 -17.96
CA PHE A 39 -13.06 10.55 -17.01
C PHE A 39 -12.73 11.25 -15.70
N PHE A 40 -11.45 11.57 -15.44
CA PHE A 40 -11.04 12.24 -14.21
C PHE A 40 -10.18 13.48 -14.52
N THR A 41 -10.23 14.47 -13.63
CA THR A 41 -9.54 15.76 -13.82
C THR A 41 -8.35 15.95 -12.89
N PHE A 42 -8.09 15.03 -11.95
CA PHE A 42 -7.11 15.21 -10.87
C PHE A 42 -5.72 15.69 -11.35
N ARG A 43 -5.19 15.07 -12.42
CA ARG A 43 -3.89 15.46 -12.98
C ARG A 43 -3.95 16.81 -13.70
N LYS A 44 -5.02 17.06 -14.45
CA LYS A 44 -5.24 18.35 -15.11
C LYS A 44 -5.37 19.48 -14.09
N ASP A 45 -6.17 19.27 -13.05
CA ASP A 45 -6.36 20.25 -11.99
C ASP A 45 -5.04 20.53 -11.24
N ALA A 46 -4.20 19.51 -11.05
CA ALA A 46 -2.86 19.69 -10.49
C ALA A 46 -1.97 20.56 -11.38
N GLN A 47 -1.98 20.31 -12.71
CA GLN A 47 -1.23 21.10 -13.68
C GLN A 47 -1.73 22.55 -13.74
N GLU A 48 -3.03 22.77 -13.68
CA GLU A 48 -3.63 24.11 -13.60
C GLU A 48 -3.22 24.86 -12.33
N ARG A 49 -2.98 24.13 -11.22
CA ARG A 49 -2.39 24.71 -9.98
C ARG A 49 -0.89 24.98 -10.09
N GLY A 50 -0.23 24.56 -11.16
CA GLY A 50 1.20 24.75 -11.39
C GLY A 50 2.10 23.62 -10.87
N ALA A 51 1.55 22.43 -10.66
CA ALA A 51 2.33 21.22 -10.46
C ALA A 51 2.66 20.56 -11.80
N GLU A 52 3.70 19.73 -11.82
CA GLU A 52 4.03 18.86 -12.96
C GLU A 52 3.51 17.45 -12.70
N THR A 53 2.82 16.86 -13.69
CA THR A 53 2.39 15.47 -13.60
C THR A 53 2.85 14.70 -14.83
N GLU A 54 3.49 13.56 -14.63
CA GLU A 54 3.96 12.66 -15.67
C GLU A 54 3.41 11.26 -15.46
N VAL A 55 3.10 10.52 -16.53
CA VAL A 55 2.74 9.10 -16.46
C VAL A 55 3.73 8.30 -17.28
N VAL A 56 4.39 7.34 -16.61
CA VAL A 56 5.32 6.40 -17.21
C VAL A 56 4.60 5.06 -17.41
N LEU A 57 4.32 4.70 -18.66
CA LEU A 57 3.71 3.41 -18.98
C LEU A 57 4.72 2.28 -18.77
N GLY A 58 4.37 1.31 -17.93
CA GLY A 58 5.13 0.09 -17.70
C GLY A 58 5.16 -0.33 -16.25
N ASP A 59 5.77 -1.47 -15.99
CA ASP A 59 6.03 -1.93 -14.63
C ASP A 59 6.93 -0.94 -13.89
N ALA A 60 6.48 -0.50 -12.72
CA ALA A 60 7.16 0.54 -11.94
C ALA A 60 8.58 0.15 -11.56
N ARG A 61 8.79 -1.10 -11.11
CA ARG A 61 10.09 -1.59 -10.71
C ARG A 61 11.07 -1.62 -11.88
N ILE A 62 10.64 -2.16 -13.03
CA ILE A 62 11.47 -2.23 -14.24
C ILE A 62 11.80 -0.81 -14.75
N ARG A 63 10.87 0.13 -14.63
CA ARG A 63 11.11 1.51 -15.03
C ARG A 63 12.13 2.19 -14.12
N MET A 64 11.91 2.10 -12.81
CA MET A 64 12.82 2.67 -11.81
C MET A 64 14.23 2.06 -11.89
N GLU A 65 14.38 0.76 -12.18
CA GLU A 65 15.69 0.12 -12.35
C GLU A 65 16.54 0.77 -13.46
N ARG A 66 15.89 1.31 -14.49
CA ARG A 66 16.53 1.93 -15.67
C ARG A 66 16.71 3.44 -15.55
N GLU A 67 16.14 4.03 -14.53
CA GLU A 67 16.22 5.47 -14.29
C GLU A 67 17.40 5.81 -13.38
N GLU A 68 17.94 7.01 -13.55
CA GLU A 68 18.86 7.60 -12.59
C GLU A 68 18.14 7.90 -11.26
N ASP A 69 18.89 8.10 -10.19
CA ASP A 69 18.35 8.39 -8.86
C ASP A 69 17.49 9.65 -8.88
N GLN A 70 16.20 9.50 -8.59
CA GLN A 70 15.21 10.55 -8.74
C GLN A 70 15.10 11.52 -7.55
N GLN A 71 15.65 11.13 -6.38
CA GLN A 71 15.60 11.93 -5.14
C GLN A 71 14.16 12.27 -4.73
N TYR A 72 13.28 11.28 -4.71
CA TYR A 72 11.88 11.46 -4.31
C TYR A 72 11.76 11.80 -2.83
N ASP A 73 10.95 12.79 -2.52
CA ASP A 73 10.51 13.06 -1.15
C ASP A 73 9.56 11.98 -0.65
N VAL A 74 8.71 11.46 -1.55
CA VAL A 74 7.77 10.38 -1.23
C VAL A 74 7.70 9.41 -2.40
N ILE A 75 7.75 8.10 -2.09
CA ILE A 75 7.35 7.02 -3.01
C ILE A 75 6.11 6.38 -2.42
N ILE A 76 5.02 6.34 -3.20
CA ILE A 76 3.73 5.77 -2.80
C ILE A 76 3.54 4.45 -3.55
N LEU A 77 3.38 3.35 -2.82
CA LEU A 77 3.02 2.05 -3.37
C LEU A 77 1.52 1.84 -3.22
N ASP A 78 0.77 2.07 -4.29
CA ASP A 78 -0.68 1.94 -4.38
C ASP A 78 -1.11 1.16 -5.63
N ALA A 79 -0.36 0.11 -5.96
CA ALA A 79 -0.62 -0.74 -7.11
C ALA A 79 -1.36 -2.00 -6.66
N PHE A 80 -2.68 -2.01 -6.85
CA PHE A 80 -3.49 -3.19 -6.62
C PHE A 80 -4.01 -3.75 -7.94
N SER A 81 -3.86 -5.06 -8.12
CA SER A 81 -4.50 -5.81 -9.21
C SER A 81 -5.53 -6.75 -8.59
N GLY A 82 -6.82 -6.38 -8.68
CA GLY A 82 -7.84 -7.01 -7.86
C GLY A 82 -7.61 -6.67 -6.39
N ASP A 83 -7.67 -7.67 -5.51
CA ASP A 83 -7.46 -7.49 -4.06
C ASP A 83 -6.02 -7.84 -3.64
N ALA A 84 -5.02 -7.79 -4.53
CA ALA A 84 -3.65 -8.15 -4.21
C ALA A 84 -2.64 -7.15 -4.74
N ILE A 85 -1.67 -6.77 -3.89
CA ILE A 85 -0.48 -6.04 -4.34
C ILE A 85 0.46 -7.04 -5.03
N PRO A 86 1.07 -6.70 -6.18
CA PRO A 86 2.06 -7.54 -6.82
C PRO A 86 3.26 -7.79 -5.89
N ALA A 87 3.50 -9.05 -5.52
CA ALA A 87 4.51 -9.40 -4.52
C ALA A 87 5.92 -8.88 -4.85
N HIS A 88 6.27 -8.77 -6.14
CA HIS A 88 7.58 -8.25 -6.59
C HIS A 88 7.81 -6.77 -6.24
N LEU A 89 6.76 -6.04 -5.86
CA LEU A 89 6.87 -4.66 -5.37
C LEU A 89 7.18 -4.58 -3.87
N LEU A 90 7.10 -5.69 -3.14
CA LEU A 90 7.34 -5.79 -1.70
C LEU A 90 8.43 -6.81 -1.35
N THR A 91 9.43 -6.97 -2.20
CA THR A 91 10.60 -7.80 -1.93
C THR A 91 11.75 -6.98 -1.32
N VAL A 92 12.71 -7.66 -0.73
CA VAL A 92 13.94 -7.03 -0.23
C VAL A 92 14.64 -6.26 -1.35
N GLU A 93 14.68 -6.84 -2.56
CA GLU A 93 15.33 -6.25 -3.72
C GLU A 93 14.59 -4.99 -4.22
N SER A 94 13.25 -5.00 -4.19
CA SER A 94 12.47 -3.81 -4.55
C SER A 94 12.67 -2.67 -3.55
N LEU A 95 12.81 -2.98 -2.26
CA LEU A 95 13.10 -1.94 -1.26
C LEU A 95 14.47 -1.29 -1.48
N GLU A 96 15.50 -2.07 -1.82
CA GLU A 96 16.81 -1.49 -2.16
C GLU A 96 16.72 -0.52 -3.34
N LEU A 97 15.90 -0.86 -4.34
CA LEU A 97 15.62 0.03 -5.47
C LEU A 97 14.92 1.33 -5.01
N TYR A 98 13.87 1.23 -4.18
CA TYR A 98 13.18 2.43 -3.67
C TYR A 98 14.11 3.30 -2.84
N LYS A 99 14.95 2.72 -1.98
CA LYS A 99 15.96 3.43 -1.20
C LYS A 99 16.95 4.20 -2.09
N ARG A 100 17.30 3.64 -3.26
CA ARG A 100 18.15 4.34 -4.24
C ARG A 100 17.48 5.64 -4.69
N HIS A 101 16.20 5.60 -4.99
CA HIS A 101 15.42 6.73 -5.51
C HIS A 101 14.89 7.70 -4.44
N LEU A 102 14.87 7.31 -3.17
CA LEU A 102 14.47 8.22 -2.09
C LEU A 102 15.54 9.27 -1.81
N ARG A 103 15.10 10.48 -1.46
CA ARG A 103 15.97 11.59 -1.07
C ARG A 103 16.76 11.23 0.18
N LYS A 104 18.05 11.57 0.14
CA LYS A 104 19.01 11.35 1.22
C LYS A 104 19.66 12.66 1.62
N ASP A 105 20.18 12.72 2.85
CA ASP A 105 21.07 13.79 3.27
C ASP A 105 22.52 13.53 2.80
N ALA A 106 23.42 14.43 3.21
CA ALA A 106 24.84 14.35 2.85
C ALA A 106 25.55 13.12 3.42
N ASP A 107 25.03 12.52 4.51
CA ASP A 107 25.57 11.33 5.16
C ASP A 107 24.94 10.04 4.64
N GLY A 108 24.03 10.14 3.66
CA GLY A 108 23.34 9.02 3.04
C GLY A 108 22.11 8.52 3.83
N LYS A 109 21.68 9.21 4.89
CA LYS A 109 20.47 8.92 5.66
C LYS A 109 19.24 9.18 4.80
N ILE A 110 18.29 8.25 4.78
CA ILE A 110 17.08 8.37 3.99
C ILE A 110 16.14 9.37 4.64
N LEU A 111 15.94 10.52 3.97
CA LEU A 111 14.99 11.57 4.38
C LEU A 111 13.65 11.45 3.68
N GLY A 112 13.62 10.81 2.52
CA GLY A 112 12.38 10.50 1.81
C GLY A 112 11.55 9.44 2.54
N ILE A 113 10.28 9.32 2.17
CA ILE A 113 9.29 8.46 2.80
C ILE A 113 8.82 7.43 1.77
N LEU A 114 8.83 6.15 2.14
CA LEU A 114 8.12 5.11 1.40
C LEU A 114 6.76 4.88 2.07
N ALA A 115 5.68 5.21 1.39
CA ALA A 115 4.31 4.98 1.84
C ALA A 115 3.74 3.74 1.16
N VAL A 116 3.40 2.73 1.94
CA VAL A 116 2.87 1.45 1.44
C VAL A 116 1.39 1.35 1.82
N HIS A 117 0.52 1.27 0.83
CA HIS A 117 -0.89 0.98 1.05
C HIS A 117 -1.04 -0.50 1.41
N ILE A 118 -1.62 -0.79 2.58
CA ILE A 118 -1.75 -2.15 3.10
C ILE A 118 -3.20 -2.62 3.25
N SER A 119 -4.19 -1.75 2.98
CA SER A 119 -5.59 -2.16 3.04
C SER A 119 -5.84 -3.32 2.08
N ASN A 120 -6.21 -4.46 2.64
CA ASN A 120 -6.48 -5.67 1.86
C ASN A 120 -7.52 -6.52 2.58
N LYS A 121 -8.46 -7.06 1.82
CA LYS A 121 -9.55 -7.87 2.36
C LYS A 121 -9.08 -9.22 2.88
N HIS A 122 -8.09 -9.81 2.21
CA HIS A 122 -7.72 -11.21 2.39
C HIS A 122 -6.30 -11.40 2.95
N LEU A 123 -5.43 -10.42 2.73
CA LEU A 123 -4.03 -10.48 3.10
C LEU A 123 -3.71 -9.48 4.22
N ASP A 124 -2.87 -9.90 5.15
CA ASP A 124 -2.21 -9.02 6.12
C ASP A 124 -0.79 -8.72 5.61
N LEU A 125 -0.58 -7.52 5.10
CA LEU A 125 0.71 -7.08 4.55
C LEU A 125 1.65 -6.51 5.60
N ALA A 126 1.17 -6.22 6.81
CA ALA A 126 1.99 -5.64 7.87
C ALA A 126 3.22 -6.50 8.21
N PRO A 127 3.16 -7.84 8.30
CA PRO A 127 4.34 -8.68 8.54
C PRO A 127 5.42 -8.56 7.46
N VAL A 128 5.03 -8.39 6.20
CA VAL A 128 5.98 -8.21 5.08
C VAL A 128 6.66 -6.86 5.16
N VAL A 129 5.88 -5.80 5.36
CA VAL A 129 6.41 -4.43 5.43
C VAL A 129 7.29 -4.24 6.68
N ALA A 130 6.93 -4.85 7.81
CA ALA A 130 7.75 -4.86 9.03
C ALA A 130 9.12 -5.52 8.80
N ALA A 131 9.15 -6.66 8.11
CA ALA A 131 10.40 -7.34 7.75
C ALA A 131 11.30 -6.47 6.87
N LEU A 132 10.71 -5.76 5.89
CA LEU A 132 11.43 -4.83 5.03
C LEU A 132 12.01 -3.67 5.82
N ALA A 133 11.22 -3.05 6.71
CA ALA A 133 11.64 -1.94 7.54
C ALA A 133 12.83 -2.32 8.43
N ARG A 134 12.72 -3.42 9.17
CA ARG A 134 13.74 -3.87 10.13
C ARG A 134 15.05 -4.22 9.46
N ARG A 135 15.01 -4.93 8.34
CA ARG A 135 16.19 -5.32 7.56
C ARG A 135 16.95 -4.13 6.98
N ASN A 136 16.27 -3.00 6.83
CA ASN A 136 16.84 -1.78 6.23
C ASN A 136 17.04 -0.64 7.23
N ASN A 137 16.89 -0.90 8.53
CA ASN A 137 17.00 0.12 9.58
C ASN A 137 16.07 1.32 9.34
N LEU A 138 14.86 1.06 8.81
CA LEU A 138 13.82 2.07 8.64
C LEU A 138 12.85 2.01 9.82
N THR A 139 12.44 3.18 10.31
CA THR A 139 11.32 3.27 11.24
C THR A 139 10.02 3.11 10.46
N ALA A 140 9.12 2.30 11.00
CA ALA A 140 7.81 2.04 10.43
C ALA A 140 6.72 2.57 11.36
N VAL A 141 5.81 3.38 10.82
CA VAL A 141 4.60 3.84 11.50
C VAL A 141 3.38 3.53 10.66
N GLU A 142 2.30 3.14 11.32
CA GLU A 142 1.02 2.83 10.69
C GLU A 142 0.07 4.01 10.82
N VAL A 143 -0.62 4.33 9.73
CA VAL A 143 -1.69 5.33 9.65
C VAL A 143 -2.95 4.63 9.18
N SER A 144 -4.00 4.63 10.01
CA SER A 144 -5.31 4.07 9.67
C SER A 144 -6.36 5.18 9.59
N ALA A 145 -7.05 5.24 8.46
CA ALA A 145 -8.16 6.20 8.27
C ALA A 145 -9.53 5.61 8.68
N SER A 146 -9.58 4.37 9.17
CA SER A 146 -10.81 3.70 9.58
C SER A 146 -11.27 4.09 11.01
N GLU A 147 -10.37 4.66 11.82
CA GLU A 147 -10.71 5.09 13.18
C GLU A 147 -11.38 6.46 13.18
N GLY A 148 -12.66 6.50 13.57
CA GLY A 148 -13.38 7.76 13.81
C GLY A 148 -14.44 8.16 12.77
N LEU A 149 -14.74 7.31 11.79
CA LEU A 149 -15.82 7.57 10.84
C LEU A 149 -17.15 7.07 11.41
N GLU A 150 -18.08 8.00 11.72
CA GLU A 150 -19.42 7.68 12.23
C GLU A 150 -20.35 7.05 11.17
N GLU A 151 -19.98 7.07 9.89
CA GLU A 151 -20.76 6.49 8.78
C GLU A 151 -19.94 5.44 8.01
N PRO A 152 -20.12 4.14 8.34
CA PRO A 152 -19.32 3.05 7.71
C PRO A 152 -19.62 2.82 6.23
N ASP A 153 -20.74 3.32 5.70
CA ASP A 153 -21.17 3.01 4.32
C ASP A 153 -20.63 3.99 3.25
N ALA A 154 -20.06 5.13 3.64
CA ALA A 154 -19.63 6.17 2.72
C ALA A 154 -18.11 6.20 2.43
N PHE A 155 -17.29 5.65 3.32
CA PHE A 155 -15.83 5.63 3.18
C PHE A 155 -15.25 4.25 3.50
N THR A 156 -14.58 3.66 2.54
CA THR A 156 -13.70 2.52 2.82
C THR A 156 -12.46 3.08 3.53
N GLY A 157 -12.22 2.70 4.77
CA GLY A 157 -10.98 3.04 5.48
C GLY A 157 -9.76 2.62 4.69
N SER A 158 -8.67 3.35 4.82
CA SER A 158 -7.39 3.00 4.19
C SER A 158 -6.29 2.95 5.23
N ASP A 159 -5.50 1.87 5.18
CA ASP A 159 -4.39 1.62 6.08
C ASP A 159 -3.08 1.74 5.31
N TRP A 160 -2.13 2.48 5.88
CA TRP A 160 -0.85 2.78 5.28
C TRP A 160 0.28 2.54 6.27
N ILE A 161 1.41 2.04 5.78
CA ILE A 161 2.64 2.02 6.56
C ILE A 161 3.64 2.98 5.91
N LEU A 162 4.19 3.86 6.71
CA LEU A 162 5.21 4.83 6.30
C LEU A 162 6.57 4.37 6.81
N LEU A 163 7.54 4.26 5.91
CA LEU A 163 8.90 3.82 6.19
C LEU A 163 9.89 4.96 5.92
N THR A 164 10.73 5.32 6.90
CA THR A 164 11.73 6.38 6.75
C THR A 164 12.80 6.30 7.85
N GLN A 165 13.90 7.07 7.65
CA GLN A 165 14.85 7.41 8.72
C GLN A 165 14.75 8.89 9.12
N ASN A 166 13.79 9.63 8.59
CA ASN A 166 13.60 11.04 8.85
C ASN A 166 12.94 11.27 10.21
N GLU A 167 13.76 11.52 11.22
CA GLU A 167 13.28 11.78 12.59
C GLU A 167 12.48 13.06 12.72
N GLU A 168 12.78 14.09 11.94
CA GLU A 168 12.03 15.33 11.94
C GLU A 168 10.59 15.08 11.47
N PHE A 169 10.41 14.32 10.39
CA PHE A 169 9.09 13.90 9.92
C PHE A 169 8.36 13.06 10.96
N LEU A 170 9.02 12.04 11.53
CA LEU A 170 8.41 11.14 12.52
C LEU A 170 8.00 11.86 13.81
N ASN A 171 8.73 12.90 14.20
CA ASN A 171 8.45 13.72 15.39
C ASN A 171 7.49 14.90 15.11
N GLY A 172 7.09 15.11 13.86
CA GLY A 172 6.09 16.12 13.50
C GLY A 172 4.73 15.86 14.18
N ASP A 173 4.07 16.91 14.65
CA ASP A 173 2.85 16.81 15.44
C ASP A 173 1.74 16.02 14.72
N ILE A 174 1.58 16.20 13.42
CA ILE A 174 0.58 15.48 12.62
C ILE A 174 0.89 13.99 12.62
N VAL A 175 2.14 13.60 12.34
CA VAL A 175 2.53 12.18 12.26
C VAL A 175 2.35 11.52 13.63
N ARG A 176 2.81 12.17 14.71
CA ARG A 176 2.65 11.65 16.08
C ARG A 176 1.21 11.49 16.52
N THR A 177 0.30 12.33 15.99
CA THR A 177 -1.12 12.27 16.34
C THR A 177 -1.87 11.23 15.50
N MET A 178 -1.49 11.10 14.22
CA MET A 178 -2.22 10.30 13.23
C MET A 178 -1.64 8.92 12.99
N SER A 179 -0.49 8.60 13.60
CA SER A 179 0.16 7.30 13.39
C SER A 179 0.48 6.60 14.69
N THR A 180 0.61 5.28 14.61
CA THR A 180 1.09 4.42 15.69
C THR A 180 2.36 3.68 15.23
N PRO A 181 3.30 3.35 16.14
CA PRO A 181 4.42 2.47 15.78
C PRO A 181 3.90 1.14 15.25
N LEU A 182 4.48 0.66 14.15
CA LEU A 182 4.09 -0.64 13.60
C LEU A 182 4.44 -1.75 14.57
N ALA A 183 3.41 -2.43 15.10
CA ALA A 183 3.53 -3.45 16.15
C ALA A 183 3.48 -4.87 15.56
N VAL A 184 4.54 -5.29 14.86
CA VAL A 184 4.72 -6.67 14.40
C VAL A 184 5.89 -7.30 15.14
N ALA A 185 5.66 -8.43 15.81
CA ALA A 185 6.73 -9.17 16.48
C ALA A 185 7.71 -9.75 15.44
N GLN A 186 8.98 -9.88 15.80
CA GLN A 186 10.00 -10.34 14.85
C GLN A 186 9.75 -11.78 14.35
N GLU A 187 9.19 -12.63 15.20
CA GLU A 187 8.79 -14.00 14.87
C GLU A 187 7.63 -14.09 13.87
N ASP A 188 6.82 -13.04 13.77
CA ASP A 188 5.67 -12.96 12.86
C ASP A 188 6.03 -12.34 11.51
N GLU A 189 7.26 -11.85 11.35
CA GLU A 189 7.70 -11.23 10.09
C GLU A 189 7.78 -12.22 8.93
N VAL A 190 7.32 -11.78 7.78
CA VAL A 190 7.38 -12.54 6.52
C VAL A 190 8.31 -11.85 5.54
N VAL A 191 9.37 -12.53 5.14
CA VAL A 191 10.36 -11.99 4.20
C VAL A 191 10.07 -12.46 2.79
N TRP A 192 9.84 -11.49 1.90
CA TRP A 192 9.74 -11.75 0.48
C TRP A 192 11.02 -11.34 -0.25
N THR A 193 11.43 -12.20 -1.16
CA THR A 193 12.54 -11.96 -2.11
C THR A 193 12.05 -12.21 -3.52
N ASP A 194 12.81 -11.82 -4.52
CA ASP A 194 12.49 -12.07 -5.93
C ASP A 194 12.41 -13.58 -6.26
N GLN A 195 13.07 -14.40 -5.46
CA GLN A 195 13.08 -15.84 -5.63
C GLN A 195 11.99 -16.55 -4.81
N HIS A 196 11.46 -15.90 -3.77
CA HIS A 196 10.50 -16.52 -2.86
C HIS A 196 9.54 -15.48 -2.26
N SER A 197 8.26 -15.63 -2.61
CA SER A 197 7.16 -14.86 -2.01
C SER A 197 5.96 -15.78 -1.80
N SER A 198 5.65 -16.10 -0.54
CA SER A 198 4.49 -16.92 -0.20
C SER A 198 3.38 -16.06 0.39
N LEU A 199 2.16 -16.23 -0.10
CA LEU A 199 0.98 -15.56 0.46
C LEU A 199 0.40 -16.29 1.67
N LEU A 200 0.71 -17.57 1.86
CA LEU A 200 0.11 -18.40 2.91
C LEU A 200 0.30 -17.84 4.33
N PRO A 201 1.48 -17.35 4.73
CA PRO A 201 1.70 -16.82 6.07
C PRO A 201 0.91 -15.54 6.38
N ILE A 202 0.51 -14.81 5.34
CA ILE A 202 -0.18 -13.51 5.47
C ILE A 202 -1.67 -13.56 5.16
N LEU A 203 -2.24 -14.77 5.01
CA LEU A 203 -3.68 -14.92 4.83
C LEU A 203 -4.42 -14.59 6.13
N LYS A 204 -5.36 -13.65 6.07
CA LYS A 204 -6.21 -13.33 7.22
C LYS A 204 -7.06 -14.55 7.63
N SER A 205 -7.09 -14.86 8.93
CA SER A 205 -7.73 -16.06 9.47
C SER A 205 -9.24 -16.17 9.14
N ASP A 206 -9.91 -15.04 9.01
CA ASP A 206 -11.34 -14.99 8.73
C ASP A 206 -11.64 -15.44 7.30
N TRP A 207 -10.81 -15.10 6.35
CA TRP A 207 -10.93 -15.61 4.98
C TRP A 207 -10.75 -17.13 4.90
N VAL A 208 -9.82 -17.70 5.67
CA VAL A 208 -9.64 -19.17 5.75
C VAL A 208 -10.86 -19.84 6.34
N LYS A 209 -11.51 -19.23 7.35
CA LYS A 209 -12.77 -19.71 7.94
C LYS A 209 -13.92 -19.65 6.93
N ASP A 210 -14.03 -18.56 6.18
CA ASP A 210 -15.04 -18.35 5.14
C ASP A 210 -14.89 -19.35 3.98
N LEU A 211 -13.66 -19.58 3.52
CA LEU A 211 -13.36 -20.64 2.52
C LEU A 211 -13.77 -22.01 3.03
N ARG A 212 -13.43 -22.33 4.28
CA ARG A 212 -13.78 -23.61 4.90
C ARG A 212 -15.29 -23.79 5.02
N ALA A 213 -16.02 -22.75 5.42
CA ALA A 213 -17.48 -22.75 5.48
C ALA A 213 -18.14 -22.91 4.11
N ARG A 214 -17.54 -22.31 3.07
CA ARG A 214 -18.07 -22.36 1.69
C ARG A 214 -17.81 -23.69 1.01
N TRP A 215 -16.63 -24.30 1.20
CA TRP A 215 -16.24 -25.54 0.55
C TRP A 215 -16.55 -26.78 1.38
N PHE A 216 -16.66 -26.65 2.70
CA PHE A 216 -16.97 -27.72 3.66
C PHE A 216 -18.06 -27.25 4.64
N PRO A 217 -19.28 -26.94 4.14
CA PRO A 217 -20.35 -26.49 5.03
C PRO A 217 -20.61 -27.56 6.10
N PRO A 218 -20.85 -27.16 7.36
CA PRO A 218 -21.18 -28.13 8.41
C PRO A 218 -22.39 -28.95 7.96
N LYS A 219 -22.31 -30.29 8.14
CA LYS A 219 -23.43 -31.16 7.85
C LYS A 219 -24.64 -30.68 8.63
N LYS A 220 -25.73 -30.36 7.92
CA LYS A 220 -27.01 -30.02 8.57
C LYS A 220 -27.37 -31.17 9.49
N SER A 221 -27.49 -30.92 10.78
CA SER A 221 -28.01 -31.89 11.73
C SER A 221 -29.40 -32.34 11.24
N PRO A 222 -29.74 -33.64 11.25
CA PRO A 222 -31.05 -34.06 10.86
C PRO A 222 -32.09 -33.38 11.77
N VAL A 223 -33.06 -32.71 11.17
CA VAL A 223 -34.19 -32.13 11.88
C VAL A 223 -34.88 -33.27 12.60
N ALA A 224 -34.92 -33.20 13.93
CA ALA A 224 -35.67 -34.16 14.72
C ALA A 224 -37.15 -34.04 14.29
N THR A 225 -37.61 -35.05 13.56
CA THR A 225 -39.02 -35.20 13.19
C THR A 225 -39.77 -35.51 14.48
N THR A 226 -40.43 -34.56 15.08
CA THR A 226 -41.41 -34.80 16.16
C THR A 226 -42.55 -35.61 15.57
N ALA A 227 -42.69 -36.85 16.01
CA ALA A 227 -43.85 -37.68 15.65
C ALA A 227 -45.14 -37.03 16.16
N PRO A 228 -46.25 -37.07 15.42
CA PRO A 228 -47.52 -36.58 15.90
C PRO A 228 -47.99 -37.42 17.09
N VAL A 229 -48.35 -36.73 18.18
CA VAL A 229 -49.06 -37.35 19.32
C VAL A 229 -50.50 -37.60 18.87
N GLU A 230 -50.82 -38.86 18.61
CA GLU A 230 -52.23 -39.25 18.47
C GLU A 230 -52.99 -39.07 19.82
N ARG A 231 -54.15 -38.45 19.76
CA ARG A 231 -55.18 -38.45 20.77
C ARG A 231 -56.37 -39.29 20.29
#